data_f4b8e8da3ce134b8761353df54738d92
#
_entry.id   f4b8e8da3ce134b8761353df54738d92
#
_cell.length_a   1.000
_cell.length_b   1.000
_cell.length_c   1.000
_cell.angle_alpha   90.00
_cell.angle_beta   90.00
_cell.angle_gamma   90.00
#
_symmetry.space_group_name_H-M   'P 1'
#
loop_
_entity.id
_entity.type
_entity.pdbx_description
1 polymer ?
#
loop_
_entity_poly.entity_id
_entity_poly.type
_entity_poly.pdbx_seq_one_letter_code
_entity_poly.pdbx_strand_id
1 'polypeptide(L)'
;MDFCQFFKQKRRAIGTVRQFAKDNGYDVAYISRLENGITTPPKDFNKLTKLGLALDIVKGSSEWQEFLDLASMAKNELPIDLRDDERAVAMLPAFYRTLRNEKLDKEEAEKLLKLIRSSGKEE
;
A
#
# COMPACT_ATOMS: atom_id res chain seq x y z
N MET A 1 -5.61 -1.70 9.94
CA MET A 1 -4.67 -0.61 9.58
C MET A 1 -4.70 -0.41 8.09
N ASP A 2 -4.89 0.82 7.64
CA ASP A 2 -4.83 1.18 6.22
C ASP A 2 -3.47 1.79 5.87
N PHE A 3 -3.30 2.22 4.62
CA PHE A 3 -2.05 2.83 4.16
C PHE A 3 -1.68 4.08 4.99
N CYS A 4 -2.66 4.92 5.29
CA CYS A 4 -2.43 6.17 6.03
C CYS A 4 -1.87 5.90 7.42
N GLN A 5 -2.46 4.97 8.12
CA GLN A 5 -2.03 4.58 9.46
C GLN A 5 -0.66 3.92 9.44
N PHE A 6 -0.42 3.04 8.48
CA PHE A 6 0.88 2.38 8.29
C PHE A 6 1.97 3.40 7.99
N PHE A 7 1.72 4.32 7.05
CA PHE A 7 2.65 5.37 6.69
C PHE A 7 3.00 6.24 7.90
N LYS A 8 1.98 6.70 8.61
CA LYS A 8 2.15 7.55 9.80
C LYS A 8 2.97 6.85 10.89
N GLN A 9 2.68 5.57 11.14
CA GLN A 9 3.41 4.77 12.12
C GLN A 9 4.89 4.65 11.76
N LYS A 10 5.20 4.34 10.51
CA LYS A 10 6.58 4.21 10.03
C LYS A 10 7.30 5.56 10.06
N ARG A 11 6.64 6.63 9.63
CA ARG A 11 7.22 7.96 9.64
C ARG A 11 7.52 8.43 11.06
N ARG A 12 6.63 8.18 12.03
CA ARG A 12 6.84 8.56 13.44
C ARG A 12 8.07 7.89 14.04
N ALA A 13 8.37 6.67 13.64
CA ALA A 13 9.56 5.97 14.11
C ALA A 13 10.85 6.64 13.64
N ILE A 14 10.80 7.44 12.57
CA ILE A 14 11.95 8.13 11.99
C ILE A 14 12.05 9.57 12.50
N GLY A 15 10.93 10.28 12.62
CA GLY A 15 10.94 11.68 13.03
C GLY A 15 9.61 12.38 12.77
N THR A 16 9.64 13.71 12.80
CA THR A 16 8.45 14.54 12.55
C THR A 16 8.14 14.63 11.06
N VAL A 17 6.92 15.07 10.73
CA VAL A 17 6.51 15.31 9.33
C VAL A 17 7.48 16.28 8.64
N ARG A 18 7.84 17.37 9.31
CA ARG A 18 8.75 18.38 8.76
C ARG A 18 10.13 17.80 8.46
N GLN A 19 10.67 17.04 9.42
CA GLN A 19 11.99 16.45 9.26
C GLN A 19 12.00 15.42 8.13
N PHE A 20 11.00 14.56 8.09
CA PHE A 20 10.85 13.55 7.04
C PHE A 20 10.75 14.21 5.65
N ALA A 21 9.90 15.22 5.52
CA ALA A 21 9.72 15.93 4.26
C ALA A 21 11.01 16.61 3.80
N LYS A 22 11.69 17.30 4.71
CA LYS A 22 12.94 17.99 4.42
C LYS A 22 14.03 17.01 3.99
N ASP A 23 14.22 15.92 4.73
CA ASP A 23 15.26 14.94 4.47
C ASP A 23 15.09 14.20 3.15
N ASN A 24 13.84 14.08 2.68
CA ASN A 24 13.52 13.30 1.48
C ASN A 24 13.03 14.15 0.30
N GLY A 25 13.06 15.47 0.42
CA GLY A 25 12.70 16.37 -0.67
C GLY A 25 11.21 16.45 -0.97
N TYR A 26 10.36 16.23 0.05
CA TYR A 26 8.91 16.34 -0.09
C TYR A 26 8.39 17.64 0.49
N ASP A 27 7.22 18.06 -0.02
CA ASP A 27 6.45 19.15 0.57
C ASP A 27 5.77 18.63 1.86
N VAL A 28 5.87 19.40 2.95
CA VAL A 28 5.24 19.05 4.23
C VAL A 28 3.73 18.83 4.06
N ALA A 29 3.06 19.67 3.27
CA ALA A 29 1.63 19.54 3.01
C ALA A 29 1.28 18.24 2.31
N TYR A 30 2.13 17.79 1.38
CA TYR A 30 1.92 16.52 0.68
C TYR A 30 1.97 15.34 1.66
N ILE A 31 2.99 15.31 2.52
CA ILE A 31 3.13 14.23 3.51
C ILE A 31 1.96 14.24 4.49
N SER A 32 1.54 15.42 4.95
CA SER A 32 0.37 15.56 5.82
C SER A 32 -0.90 15.02 5.16
N ARG A 33 -1.11 15.32 3.87
CA ARG A 33 -2.27 14.83 3.13
C ARG A 33 -2.25 13.30 2.96
N LEU A 34 -1.07 12.71 2.75
CA LEU A 34 -0.93 11.25 2.70
C LEU A 34 -1.33 10.62 4.02
N GLU A 35 -0.86 11.17 5.14
CA GLU A 35 -1.15 10.63 6.47
C GLU A 35 -2.61 10.78 6.88
N ASN A 36 -3.31 11.76 6.32
CA ASN A 36 -4.71 12.01 6.63
C ASN A 36 -5.69 11.41 5.61
N GLY A 37 -5.18 10.68 4.63
CA GLY A 37 -6.02 10.02 3.63
C GLY A 37 -6.63 10.95 2.59
N ILE A 38 -6.17 12.19 2.51
CA ILE A 38 -6.68 13.19 1.55
C ILE A 38 -6.10 12.93 0.16
N THR A 39 -4.83 12.49 0.11
CA THR A 39 -4.13 12.18 -1.14
C THR A 39 -3.84 10.68 -1.17
N THR A 40 -4.07 10.05 -2.33
CA THR A 40 -3.74 8.64 -2.52
C THR A 40 -2.23 8.44 -2.68
N PRO A 41 -1.70 7.23 -2.39
CA PRO A 41 -0.30 6.92 -2.65
C PRO A 41 0.06 7.14 -4.12
N PRO A 42 1.35 7.36 -4.44
CA PRO A 42 1.77 7.55 -5.82
C PRO A 42 1.35 6.40 -6.73
N LYS A 43 0.88 6.73 -7.94
CA LYS A 43 0.54 5.75 -8.96
C LYS A 43 1.78 5.20 -9.66
N ASP A 44 2.82 6.03 -9.78
CA ASP A 44 4.08 5.64 -10.37
C ASP A 44 4.84 4.73 -9.41
N PHE A 45 5.19 3.53 -9.89
CA PHE A 45 5.85 2.52 -9.05
C PHE A 45 7.22 3.01 -8.54
N ASN A 46 7.96 3.76 -9.36
CA ASN A 46 9.26 4.29 -8.94
C ASN A 46 9.11 5.32 -7.82
N LYS A 47 8.07 6.16 -7.89
CA LYS A 47 7.78 7.14 -6.84
C LYS A 47 7.33 6.45 -5.55
N LEU A 48 6.53 5.39 -5.68
CA LEU A 48 6.09 4.59 -4.53
C LEU A 48 7.28 3.90 -3.87
N THR A 49 8.18 3.33 -4.67
CA THR A 49 9.42 2.70 -4.19
C THR A 49 10.27 3.70 -3.41
N LYS A 50 10.45 4.90 -3.97
CA LYS A 50 11.19 5.96 -3.29
C LYS A 50 10.59 6.29 -1.93
N LEU A 51 9.27 6.39 -1.87
CA LEU A 51 8.56 6.68 -0.63
C LEU A 51 8.77 5.58 0.42
N GLY A 52 8.67 4.32 0.03
CA GLY A 52 8.91 3.18 0.92
C GLY A 52 10.33 3.15 1.46
N LEU A 53 11.31 3.42 0.61
CA LEU A 53 12.72 3.50 1.04
C LEU A 53 12.94 4.67 2.00
N ALA A 54 12.25 5.79 1.79
CA ALA A 54 12.31 6.94 2.69
C ALA A 54 11.79 6.61 4.09
N LEU A 55 10.88 5.65 4.19
CA LEU A 55 10.36 5.16 5.47
C LEU A 55 11.27 4.12 6.14
N ASP A 56 12.46 3.89 5.61
CA ASP A 56 13.42 2.87 6.07
C ASP A 56 12.87 1.44 6.03
N ILE A 57 11.98 1.17 5.09
CA ILE A 57 11.48 -0.20 4.88
C ILE A 57 12.47 -0.93 3.99
N VAL A 58 12.88 -2.13 4.42
CA VAL A 58 13.84 -2.93 3.66
C VAL A 58 13.15 -3.54 2.44
N LYS A 59 13.67 -3.23 1.26
CA LYS A 59 13.14 -3.74 -0.01
C LYS A 59 13.19 -5.27 -0.02
N GLY A 60 12.06 -5.90 -0.36
CA GLY A 60 11.95 -7.36 -0.37
C GLY A 60 11.54 -7.99 0.96
N SER A 61 11.40 -7.19 2.02
CA SER A 61 10.94 -7.67 3.32
C SER A 61 9.41 -7.86 3.34
N SER A 62 8.90 -8.52 4.40
CA SER A 62 7.46 -8.65 4.60
C SER A 62 6.78 -7.29 4.78
N GLU A 63 7.46 -6.35 5.45
CA GLU A 63 6.95 -4.99 5.60
C GLU A 63 6.90 -4.24 4.27
N TRP A 64 7.84 -4.50 3.38
CA TRP A 64 7.84 -3.94 2.03
C TRP A 64 6.62 -4.42 1.25
N GLN A 65 6.33 -5.72 1.31
CA GLN A 65 5.16 -6.28 0.65
C GLN A 65 3.87 -5.70 1.24
N GLU A 66 3.80 -5.56 2.56
CA GLU A 66 2.68 -4.93 3.25
C GLU A 66 2.48 -3.49 2.78
N PHE A 67 3.56 -2.73 2.68
CA PHE A 67 3.53 -1.35 2.18
C PHE A 67 2.93 -1.26 0.78
N LEU A 68 3.39 -2.11 -0.14
CA LEU A 68 2.89 -2.14 -1.51
C LEU A 68 1.42 -2.57 -1.58
N ASP A 69 1.03 -3.58 -0.80
CA ASP A 69 -0.35 -4.07 -0.77
C ASP A 69 -1.31 -2.99 -0.25
N LEU A 70 -0.95 -2.32 0.84
CA LEU A 70 -1.76 -1.26 1.41
C LEU A 70 -1.89 -0.06 0.46
N ALA A 71 -0.80 0.28 -0.25
CA ALA A 71 -0.83 1.35 -1.24
C ALA A 71 -1.78 1.02 -2.40
N SER A 72 -1.75 -0.21 -2.88
CA SER A 72 -2.64 -0.67 -3.96
C SER A 72 -4.09 -0.64 -3.51
N MET A 73 -4.36 -1.09 -2.30
CA MET A 73 -5.72 -1.10 -1.75
C MET A 73 -6.26 0.31 -1.55
N ALA A 74 -5.42 1.26 -1.15
CA ALA A 74 -5.82 2.66 -1.01
C ALA A 74 -6.26 3.27 -2.34
N LYS A 75 -5.75 2.73 -3.45
CA LYS A 75 -6.12 3.14 -4.82
C LYS A 75 -7.18 2.24 -5.44
N ASN A 76 -7.69 1.25 -4.70
CA ASN A 76 -8.62 0.23 -5.21
C ASN A 76 -8.05 -0.54 -6.41
N GLU A 77 -6.78 -0.90 -6.33
CA GLU A 77 -6.06 -1.62 -7.37
C GLU A 77 -5.48 -2.92 -6.83
N LEU A 78 -5.29 -3.91 -7.70
CA LEU A 78 -4.52 -5.10 -7.34
C LEU A 78 -3.04 -4.74 -7.17
N PRO A 79 -2.33 -5.37 -6.23
CA PRO A 79 -0.88 -5.25 -6.15
C PRO A 79 -0.22 -5.58 -7.48
N ILE A 80 0.90 -4.94 -7.77
CA ILE A 80 1.56 -5.04 -9.08
C ILE A 80 1.97 -6.47 -9.42
N ASP A 81 2.32 -7.28 -8.43
CA ASP A 81 2.71 -8.68 -8.62
C ASP A 81 1.54 -9.56 -9.09
N LEU A 82 0.30 -9.10 -8.94
CA LEU A 82 -0.90 -9.85 -9.30
C LEU A 82 -1.56 -9.35 -10.58
N ARG A 83 -1.16 -8.19 -11.12
CA ARG A 83 -1.83 -7.56 -12.28
C ARG A 83 -1.72 -8.36 -13.56
N ASP A 84 -0.64 -9.12 -13.74
CA ASP A 84 -0.40 -9.92 -14.93
C ASP A 84 -0.85 -11.38 -14.76
N ASP A 85 -1.39 -11.75 -13.60
CA ASP A 85 -1.89 -13.08 -13.33
C ASP A 85 -3.35 -13.18 -13.76
N GLU A 86 -3.65 -13.99 -14.76
CA GLU A 86 -5.01 -14.14 -15.30
C GLU A 86 -6.02 -14.58 -14.24
N ARG A 87 -5.63 -15.45 -13.32
CA ARG A 87 -6.51 -15.93 -12.26
C ARG A 87 -6.81 -14.83 -11.26
N ALA A 88 -5.80 -14.04 -10.90
CA ALA A 88 -5.98 -12.88 -10.02
C ALA A 88 -6.86 -11.83 -10.69
N VAL A 89 -6.63 -11.56 -11.98
CA VAL A 89 -7.43 -10.62 -12.76
C VAL A 89 -8.90 -11.06 -12.82
N ALA A 90 -9.14 -12.37 -12.97
CA ALA A 90 -10.49 -12.93 -12.99
C ALA A 90 -11.23 -12.71 -11.66
N MET A 91 -10.50 -12.53 -10.56
CA MET A 91 -11.07 -12.25 -9.23
C MET A 91 -11.29 -10.76 -8.96
N LEU A 92 -10.91 -9.87 -9.89
CA LEU A 92 -11.06 -8.42 -9.72
C LEU A 92 -12.47 -7.98 -9.34
N PRO A 93 -13.54 -8.46 -10.00
CA PRO A 93 -14.90 -8.04 -9.63
C PRO A 93 -15.22 -8.36 -8.16
N ALA A 94 -14.85 -9.55 -7.69
CA ALA A 94 -15.05 -9.94 -6.30
C ALA A 94 -14.20 -9.12 -5.36
N PHE A 95 -12.93 -8.86 -5.73
CA PHE A 95 -12.00 -8.05 -4.96
C PHE A 95 -12.53 -6.63 -4.74
N TYR A 96 -12.94 -5.95 -5.81
CA TYR A 96 -13.47 -4.59 -5.70
C TYR A 96 -14.81 -4.54 -4.95
N ARG A 97 -15.66 -5.56 -5.13
CA ARG A 97 -16.92 -5.64 -4.41
C ARG A 97 -16.67 -5.75 -2.91
N THR A 98 -15.73 -6.62 -2.50
CA THR A 98 -15.37 -6.80 -1.11
C THR A 98 -14.83 -5.50 -0.50
N LEU A 99 -13.94 -4.81 -1.21
CA LEU A 99 -13.40 -3.53 -0.76
C LEU A 99 -14.50 -2.48 -0.53
N ARG A 100 -15.47 -2.41 -1.44
CA ARG A 100 -16.54 -1.42 -1.35
C ARG A 100 -17.55 -1.72 -0.25
N ASN A 101 -17.89 -2.99 -0.06
CA ASN A 101 -18.98 -3.38 0.83
C ASN A 101 -18.52 -3.62 2.27
N GLU A 102 -17.35 -4.13 2.48
CA GLU A 102 -16.89 -4.59 3.80
C GLU A 102 -15.90 -3.66 4.50
N LYS A 103 -15.35 -2.68 3.81
CA LYS A 103 -14.35 -1.77 4.37
C LYS A 103 -13.30 -2.54 5.18
N LEU A 104 -12.58 -3.41 4.50
CA LEU A 104 -11.65 -4.34 5.12
C LEU A 104 -10.59 -3.62 5.96
N ASP A 105 -10.32 -4.17 7.15
CA ASP A 105 -9.15 -3.77 7.91
C ASP A 105 -7.90 -4.47 7.35
N LYS A 106 -6.74 -4.21 7.96
CA LYS A 106 -5.46 -4.77 7.51
C LYS A 106 -5.47 -6.30 7.45
N GLU A 107 -5.98 -6.96 8.52
CA GLU A 107 -5.99 -8.43 8.58
C GLU A 107 -6.86 -9.05 7.50
N GLU A 108 -8.06 -8.51 7.34
CA GLU A 108 -9.01 -8.99 6.34
C GLU A 108 -8.46 -8.78 4.93
N ALA A 109 -7.83 -7.63 4.70
CA ALA A 109 -7.20 -7.31 3.43
C ALA A 109 -6.06 -8.27 3.10
N GLU A 110 -5.20 -8.57 4.08
CA GLU A 110 -4.10 -9.52 3.93
C GLU A 110 -4.61 -10.92 3.60
N LYS A 111 -5.68 -11.35 4.26
CA LYS A 111 -6.31 -12.64 3.99
C LYS A 111 -6.85 -12.72 2.56
N LEU A 112 -7.52 -11.65 2.11
CA LEU A 112 -8.05 -11.60 0.75
C LEU A 112 -6.93 -11.68 -0.28
N LEU A 113 -5.88 -10.90 -0.12
CA LEU A 113 -4.74 -10.92 -1.04
C LEU A 113 -4.02 -12.26 -1.02
N LYS A 114 -3.91 -12.89 0.15
CA LYS A 114 -3.31 -14.21 0.28
C LYS A 114 -4.12 -15.26 -0.48
N LEU A 115 -5.45 -15.21 -0.40
CA LEU A 115 -6.33 -16.10 -1.15
C LEU A 115 -6.15 -15.91 -2.66
N ILE A 116 -6.07 -14.68 -3.12
CA ILE A 116 -5.87 -14.36 -4.54
C ILE A 116 -4.53 -14.93 -5.02
N ARG A 117 -3.46 -14.73 -4.25
CA ARG A 117 -2.13 -15.25 -4.59
C ARG A 117 -2.12 -16.77 -4.62
N SER A 118 -2.77 -17.42 -3.65
CA SER A 118 -2.87 -18.88 -3.61
C SER A 118 -3.61 -19.42 -4.84
N SER A 119 -4.71 -18.80 -5.23
CA SER A 119 -5.46 -19.17 -6.44
C SER A 119 -4.61 -19.04 -7.71
N GLY A 120 -3.81 -17.96 -7.79
CA GLY A 120 -2.92 -17.72 -8.94
C GLY A 120 -1.77 -18.70 -9.03
N LYS A 121 -1.40 -19.36 -7.92
CA LYS A 121 -0.28 -20.31 -7.85
C LYS A 121 -0.71 -21.77 -7.99
N GLU A 122 -1.98 -22.05 -7.90
CA GLU A 122 -2.50 -23.41 -8.08
C GLU A 122 -2.52 -23.76 -9.57
N GLU A 123 -1.88 -24.85 -9.89
CA GLU A 123 -1.88 -25.43 -11.24
C GLU A 123 -2.84 -26.61 -11.31
#